data_67dd9c414d0a833f2367db15094d30c0
#
_entry.id   67dd9c414d0a833f2367db15094d30c0
#
_cell.length_a   1.000
_cell.length_b   1.000
_cell.length_c   1.000
_cell.angle_alpha   90.00
_cell.angle_beta   90.00
_cell.angle_gamma   90.00
#
_symmetry.space_group_name_H-M   'P 1'
#
loop_
_entity.id
_entity.type
_entity.pdbx_description
1 polymer ?
#
loop_
_entity_poly.entity_id
_entity_poly.type
_entity_poly.pdbx_seq_one_letter_code
_entity_poly.pdbx_strand_id
1 'polypeptide(L)'
;MVMRKFVKIFLAAVVSVAASVSAFAAGKVACVGNSITYGYGIVSWPDQTSYPHHLQEMLRGDAPGDTVENFGVSSLTVRKDDQASYWKGHRFAPAIEFAADTVIIELGTNDSKAYAQWNTPAQNAVVDSAITADFEALIDTFQVKSKPHVFICLAPYVNNVDWNILDTTVVKRVNPAILRAGLEKGVNVIDLHSRFSALENPSWYLDDIVHPSVEGAKHLAEIVYAHLQMDTLHVTQDGSMLKAPKGFGFQWYKDGRLLDGDTLETLTVSSVGKYKVSVKIDEKSLSRIVTAPLDVQETTGLKPNAHAGEMREKSFANSLRQSKQHFDARGRALEKQRKYQKIYSK
;
A
#
# COMPACT_ATOMS: atom_id res chain seq x y z
N MET A 1 -29.38 74.48 4.78
CA MET A 1 -30.07 73.19 4.71
C MET A 1 -29.03 72.18 4.16
N VAL A 2 -28.32 71.49 5.07
CA VAL A 2 -27.21 70.64 4.76
C VAL A 2 -27.65 69.20 4.96
N MET A 3 -27.77 68.45 3.86
CA MET A 3 -28.11 67.04 3.89
C MET A 3 -26.87 66.18 4.25
N ARG A 4 -26.87 65.52 5.44
CA ARG A 4 -25.90 64.55 5.86
C ARG A 4 -26.22 63.19 5.22
N LYS A 5 -25.36 62.72 4.28
CA LYS A 5 -25.40 61.33 3.76
C LYS A 5 -24.78 60.40 4.80
N PHE A 6 -25.58 59.46 5.33
CA PHE A 6 -25.07 58.32 6.12
C PHE A 6 -24.53 57.24 5.19
N VAL A 7 -23.25 57.02 5.25
CA VAL A 7 -22.60 55.86 4.61
C VAL A 7 -22.66 54.70 5.60
N LYS A 8 -23.45 53.69 5.30
CA LYS A 8 -23.46 52.42 6.05
C LYS A 8 -22.28 51.56 5.57
N ILE A 9 -21.26 51.41 6.40
CA ILE A 9 -20.17 50.47 6.21
C ILE A 9 -20.68 49.11 6.66
N PHE A 10 -20.88 48.17 5.70
CA PHE A 10 -21.10 46.77 5.99
C PHE A 10 -19.75 46.14 6.26
N LEU A 11 -19.46 45.84 7.53
CA LEU A 11 -18.31 45.05 7.93
C LEU A 11 -18.66 43.58 7.70
N ALA A 12 -18.20 42.99 6.57
CA ALA A 12 -18.31 41.57 6.35
C ALA A 12 -17.25 40.86 7.22
N ALA A 13 -17.72 40.23 8.29
CA ALA A 13 -16.87 39.34 9.09
C ALA A 13 -16.52 38.12 8.26
N VAL A 14 -15.30 38.04 7.78
CA VAL A 14 -14.72 36.81 7.21
C VAL A 14 -14.43 35.89 8.38
N VAL A 15 -15.32 34.94 8.63
CA VAL A 15 -15.07 33.84 9.57
C VAL A 15 -14.12 32.88 8.83
N SER A 16 -12.82 33.00 9.08
CA SER A 16 -11.85 31.98 8.70
C SER A 16 -12.08 30.74 9.55
N VAL A 17 -12.79 29.77 9.04
CA VAL A 17 -12.79 28.41 9.60
C VAL A 17 -11.41 27.84 9.29
N ALA A 18 -10.50 27.97 10.24
CA ALA A 18 -9.29 27.15 10.24
C ALA A 18 -9.76 25.70 10.43
N ALA A 19 -9.82 24.94 9.33
CA ALA A 19 -9.93 23.50 9.43
C ALA A 19 -8.64 23.04 10.12
N SER A 20 -8.74 22.71 11.41
CA SER A 20 -7.70 21.97 12.10
C SER A 20 -7.62 20.62 11.38
N VAL A 21 -6.60 20.43 10.54
CA VAL A 21 -6.23 19.11 10.05
C VAL A 21 -5.80 18.35 11.29
N SER A 22 -6.70 17.51 11.81
CA SER A 22 -6.35 16.58 12.89
C SER A 22 -5.29 15.66 12.31
N ALA A 23 -4.08 15.71 12.85
CA ALA A 23 -3.04 14.77 12.47
C ALA A 23 -3.57 13.35 12.73
N PHE A 24 -3.32 12.44 11.80
CA PHE A 24 -3.67 11.02 11.97
C PHE A 24 -2.88 10.49 13.16
N ALA A 25 -3.58 10.07 14.22
CA ALA A 25 -2.96 9.39 15.34
C ALA A 25 -2.79 7.91 14.95
N ALA A 26 -1.57 7.50 14.69
CA ALA A 26 -1.27 6.12 14.29
C ALA A 26 -1.39 5.13 15.46
N GLY A 27 -1.38 5.65 16.71
CA GLY A 27 -1.49 4.87 17.93
C GLY A 27 -0.28 3.96 18.14
N LYS A 28 -0.53 2.69 18.42
CA LYS A 28 0.49 1.64 18.49
C LYS A 28 0.76 1.11 17.09
N VAL A 29 1.96 1.32 16.58
CA VAL A 29 2.37 0.90 15.23
C VAL A 29 3.28 -0.33 15.33
N ALA A 30 2.91 -1.43 14.68
CA ALA A 30 3.76 -2.61 14.53
C ALA A 30 4.39 -2.61 13.13
N CYS A 31 5.72 -2.53 13.05
CA CYS A 31 6.47 -2.72 11.81
C CYS A 31 6.90 -4.18 11.71
N VAL A 32 6.17 -4.95 10.94
CA VAL A 32 6.37 -6.38 10.68
C VAL A 32 7.18 -6.54 9.41
N GLY A 33 8.26 -7.33 9.42
CA GLY A 33 9.04 -7.48 8.19
C GLY A 33 10.30 -8.35 8.31
N ASN A 34 11.12 -8.20 7.30
CA ASN A 34 12.38 -8.93 7.15
C ASN A 34 13.60 -8.10 7.64
N SER A 35 14.78 -8.29 7.03
CA SER A 35 16.00 -7.57 7.35
C SER A 35 15.94 -6.07 7.05
N ILE A 36 15.12 -5.64 6.09
CA ILE A 36 14.91 -4.23 5.77
C ILE A 36 14.20 -3.54 6.94
N THR A 37 13.15 -4.16 7.47
CA THR A 37 12.45 -3.68 8.67
C THR A 37 13.33 -3.77 9.92
N TYR A 38 14.07 -4.87 10.09
CA TYR A 38 15.02 -5.04 11.19
C TYR A 38 16.08 -3.94 11.20
N GLY A 39 16.58 -3.50 10.05
CA GLY A 39 17.68 -2.54 9.91
C GLY A 39 19.04 -3.23 9.81
N TYR A 40 19.10 -4.36 9.05
CA TYR A 40 20.35 -5.10 8.88
C TYR A 40 21.48 -4.21 8.33
N GLY A 41 22.65 -4.33 8.96
CA GLY A 41 23.87 -3.60 8.57
C GLY A 41 23.94 -2.16 9.09
N ILE A 42 22.84 -1.59 9.59
CA ILE A 42 22.79 -0.20 10.09
C ILE A 42 22.38 -0.09 11.56
N VAL A 43 21.81 -1.16 12.13
CA VAL A 43 21.43 -1.17 13.54
C VAL A 43 22.69 -1.31 14.41
N SER A 44 22.91 -0.33 15.25
CA SER A 44 23.90 -0.40 16.33
C SER A 44 23.19 -0.19 17.66
N TRP A 45 23.71 -0.79 18.73
CA TRP A 45 23.12 -0.58 20.05
C TRP A 45 23.43 0.81 20.59
N PRO A 46 22.46 1.53 21.16
CA PRO A 46 21.01 1.27 21.11
C PRO A 46 20.46 1.57 19.72
N ASP A 47 19.60 0.71 19.20
CA ASP A 47 19.00 0.79 17.85
C ASP A 47 18.40 2.16 17.55
N GLN A 48 19.01 2.91 16.66
CA GLN A 48 18.66 4.30 16.38
C GLN A 48 18.53 4.62 14.88
N THR A 49 18.62 3.63 13.99
CA THR A 49 18.80 3.89 12.55
C THR A 49 17.93 3.10 11.61
N SER A 50 17.11 2.15 12.10
CA SER A 50 16.13 1.44 11.27
C SER A 50 14.97 2.34 10.84
N TYR A 51 14.26 2.00 9.75
CA TYR A 51 13.10 2.83 9.33
C TYR A 51 12.00 2.91 10.41
N PRO A 52 11.69 1.86 11.20
CA PRO A 52 10.74 1.99 12.30
C PRO A 52 11.15 3.02 13.35
N HIS A 53 12.45 3.14 13.63
CA HIS A 53 12.96 4.17 14.53
C HIS A 53 12.73 5.58 13.96
N HIS A 54 13.12 5.84 12.71
CA HIS A 54 12.88 7.13 12.07
C HIS A 54 11.38 7.45 11.95
N LEU A 55 10.54 6.45 11.71
CA LEU A 55 9.08 6.61 11.71
C LEU A 55 8.57 7.03 13.10
N GLN A 56 9.11 6.44 14.18
CA GLN A 56 8.79 6.84 15.54
C GLN A 56 9.12 8.31 15.81
N GLU A 57 10.27 8.79 15.33
CA GLU A 57 10.65 10.20 15.50
C GLU A 57 9.69 11.14 14.78
N MET A 58 9.27 10.79 13.54
CA MET A 58 8.31 11.56 12.77
C MET A 58 6.94 11.61 13.45
N LEU A 59 6.42 10.45 13.88
CA LEU A 59 5.11 10.38 14.55
C LEU A 59 5.09 11.12 15.88
N ARG A 60 6.16 11.07 16.67
CA ARG A 60 6.27 11.83 17.93
C ARG A 60 6.19 13.35 17.74
N GLY A 61 6.62 13.84 16.58
CA GLY A 61 6.49 15.26 16.23
C GLY A 61 5.02 15.71 16.12
N ASP A 62 4.16 14.83 15.62
CA ASP A 62 2.75 15.13 15.33
C ASP A 62 1.80 14.63 16.43
N ALA A 63 2.05 13.42 16.96
CA ALA A 63 1.25 12.75 17.97
C ALA A 63 2.18 12.12 19.04
N PRO A 64 2.51 12.85 20.12
CA PRO A 64 3.49 12.39 21.12
C PRO A 64 3.14 11.08 21.84
N GLY A 65 1.88 10.63 21.76
CA GLY A 65 1.41 9.36 22.33
C GLY A 65 1.65 8.14 21.46
N ASP A 66 2.00 8.33 20.19
CA ASP A 66 2.20 7.22 19.24
C ASP A 66 3.50 6.46 19.54
N THR A 67 3.42 5.13 19.39
CA THR A 67 4.54 4.23 19.63
C THR A 67 4.77 3.32 18.43
N VAL A 68 6.02 3.17 17.98
CA VAL A 68 6.41 2.27 16.90
C VAL A 68 7.29 1.16 17.45
N GLU A 69 6.93 -0.09 17.20
CA GLU A 69 7.70 -1.26 17.60
C GLU A 69 8.19 -2.02 16.36
N ASN A 70 9.49 -2.38 16.38
CA ASN A 70 10.14 -3.09 15.30
C ASN A 70 10.04 -4.61 15.51
N PHE A 71 9.26 -5.29 14.68
CA PHE A 71 9.11 -6.75 14.64
C PHE A 71 9.82 -7.38 13.43
N GLY A 72 10.77 -6.69 12.83
CA GLY A 72 11.59 -7.20 11.74
C GLY A 72 12.49 -8.36 12.17
N VAL A 73 12.66 -9.35 11.29
CA VAL A 73 13.60 -10.48 11.48
C VAL A 73 14.29 -10.79 10.16
N SER A 74 15.62 -10.73 10.16
CA SER A 74 16.41 -10.93 8.96
C SER A 74 16.16 -12.28 8.28
N SER A 75 16.20 -12.30 6.95
CA SER A 75 16.07 -13.47 6.07
C SER A 75 14.68 -14.12 6.01
N LEU A 76 13.69 -13.63 6.78
CA LEU A 76 12.38 -14.29 6.79
C LEU A 76 11.54 -13.96 5.56
N THR A 77 10.75 -14.94 5.12
CA THR A 77 9.77 -14.91 4.03
C THR A 77 8.35 -14.82 4.59
N VAL A 78 7.37 -14.45 3.75
CA VAL A 78 5.95 -14.52 4.13
C VAL A 78 5.41 -15.95 4.05
N ARG A 79 5.99 -16.79 3.20
CA ARG A 79 5.50 -18.13 2.93
C ARG A 79 5.56 -19.04 4.16
N LYS A 80 4.43 -19.67 4.50
CA LYS A 80 4.30 -20.59 5.65
C LYS A 80 5.07 -21.88 5.48
N ASP A 81 5.19 -22.37 4.26
CA ASP A 81 5.89 -23.60 3.91
C ASP A 81 7.42 -23.45 3.91
N ASP A 82 7.95 -22.23 3.87
CA ASP A 82 9.38 -21.95 3.92
C ASP A 82 9.97 -22.29 5.30
N GLN A 83 11.24 -22.74 5.32
CA GLN A 83 11.97 -22.94 6.58
C GLN A 83 12.24 -21.60 7.27
N ALA A 84 12.53 -20.55 6.49
CA ALA A 84 12.76 -19.19 6.94
C ALA A 84 11.45 -18.38 7.01
N SER A 85 10.34 -18.99 7.37
CA SER A 85 9.02 -18.35 7.43
C SER A 85 8.89 -17.37 8.61
N TYR A 86 8.34 -16.18 8.39
CA TYR A 86 8.01 -15.22 9.44
C TYR A 86 7.05 -15.81 10.49
N TRP A 87 6.14 -16.69 10.07
CA TRP A 87 5.20 -17.40 10.94
C TRP A 87 5.87 -18.27 12.01
N LYS A 88 7.11 -18.70 11.75
CA LYS A 88 7.96 -19.49 12.66
C LYS A 88 8.97 -18.62 13.39
N GLY A 89 9.03 -17.33 13.05
CA GLY A 89 9.99 -16.36 13.61
C GLY A 89 9.64 -15.99 15.06
N HIS A 90 10.67 -15.73 15.85
CA HIS A 90 10.53 -15.39 17.27
C HIS A 90 9.79 -14.05 17.51
N ARG A 91 9.64 -13.20 16.51
CA ARG A 91 8.92 -11.92 16.58
C ARG A 91 7.45 -12.04 16.17
N PHE A 92 7.01 -13.16 15.57
CA PHE A 92 5.63 -13.32 15.11
C PHE A 92 4.61 -13.23 16.25
N ALA A 93 4.74 -14.06 17.28
CA ALA A 93 3.83 -14.03 18.42
C ALA A 93 3.86 -12.68 19.16
N PRO A 94 5.04 -12.09 19.50
CA PRO A 94 5.11 -10.75 20.07
C PRO A 94 4.42 -9.68 19.23
N ALA A 95 4.53 -9.72 17.89
CA ALA A 95 3.87 -8.76 17.00
C ALA A 95 2.34 -8.83 17.11
N ILE A 96 1.77 -10.05 17.20
CA ILE A 96 0.34 -10.25 17.39
C ILE A 96 -0.09 -9.80 18.80
N GLU A 97 0.68 -10.13 19.84
CA GLU A 97 0.38 -9.78 21.23
C GLU A 97 0.47 -8.29 21.49
N PHE A 98 1.27 -7.57 20.73
CA PHE A 98 1.38 -6.12 20.80
C PHE A 98 0.02 -5.42 20.58
N ALA A 99 -0.91 -6.07 19.85
CA ALA A 99 -2.26 -5.56 19.59
C ALA A 99 -2.23 -4.12 19.04
N ALA A 100 -1.53 -3.94 17.93
CA ALA A 100 -1.32 -2.63 17.30
C ALA A 100 -2.63 -2.01 16.78
N ASP A 101 -2.68 -0.69 16.74
CA ASP A 101 -3.72 0.11 16.06
C ASP A 101 -3.41 0.23 14.55
N THR A 102 -2.12 0.23 14.21
CA THR A 102 -1.62 0.26 12.83
C THR A 102 -0.56 -0.83 12.64
N VAL A 103 -0.67 -1.59 11.54
CA VAL A 103 0.31 -2.63 11.16
C VAL A 103 0.87 -2.32 9.79
N ILE A 104 2.20 -2.28 9.67
CA ILE A 104 2.93 -2.12 8.43
C ILE A 104 3.66 -3.43 8.16
N ILE A 105 3.38 -4.08 7.02
CA ILE A 105 3.96 -5.37 6.66
C ILE A 105 4.90 -5.18 5.47
N GLU A 106 6.21 -5.31 5.71
CA GLU A 106 7.27 -5.26 4.69
C GLU A 106 7.94 -6.64 4.62
N LEU A 107 7.37 -7.56 3.85
CA LEU A 107 7.87 -8.90 3.54
C LEU A 107 7.86 -9.11 2.01
N GLY A 108 8.43 -10.20 1.54
CA GLY A 108 8.42 -10.57 0.12
C GLY A 108 9.79 -10.53 -0.56
N THR A 109 10.70 -9.64 -0.14
CA THR A 109 12.06 -9.57 -0.73
C THR A 109 12.75 -10.93 -0.71
N ASN A 110 12.73 -11.67 0.39
CA ASN A 110 13.34 -12.99 0.52
C ASN A 110 12.56 -14.08 -0.23
N ASP A 111 11.25 -13.90 -0.42
CA ASP A 111 10.41 -14.82 -1.19
C ASP A 111 10.83 -14.91 -2.66
N SER A 112 11.50 -13.87 -3.18
CA SER A 112 12.06 -13.87 -4.53
C SER A 112 13.07 -15.00 -4.79
N LYS A 113 13.76 -15.46 -3.74
CA LYS A 113 14.73 -16.57 -3.81
C LYS A 113 14.11 -17.89 -4.27
N ALA A 114 12.82 -18.11 -4.00
CA ALA A 114 12.13 -19.34 -4.39
C ALA A 114 12.13 -19.56 -5.92
N TYR A 115 12.08 -18.48 -6.69
CA TYR A 115 12.02 -18.55 -8.15
C TYR A 115 13.35 -18.96 -8.80
N ALA A 116 14.47 -18.91 -8.08
CA ALA A 116 15.74 -19.46 -8.56
C ALA A 116 15.73 -20.98 -8.61
N GLN A 117 14.98 -21.64 -7.72
CA GLN A 117 14.87 -23.10 -7.64
C GLN A 117 13.69 -23.61 -8.49
N TRP A 118 12.63 -22.82 -8.61
CA TRP A 118 11.37 -23.18 -9.26
C TRP A 118 11.16 -22.30 -10.49
N ASN A 119 11.64 -22.77 -11.64
CA ASN A 119 11.79 -21.94 -12.84
C ASN A 119 10.79 -22.25 -13.97
N THR A 120 9.88 -23.21 -13.79
CA THR A 120 8.81 -23.44 -14.75
C THR A 120 7.60 -22.55 -14.49
N PRO A 121 6.80 -22.18 -15.51
CA PRO A 121 5.61 -21.37 -15.33
C PRO A 121 4.63 -21.92 -14.30
N ALA A 122 4.46 -23.27 -14.24
CA ALA A 122 3.57 -23.92 -13.30
C ALA A 122 4.08 -23.80 -11.86
N GLN A 123 5.38 -24.03 -11.62
CA GLN A 123 5.99 -23.85 -10.29
C GLN A 123 5.95 -22.41 -9.84
N ASN A 124 6.24 -21.46 -10.73
CA ASN A 124 6.12 -20.03 -10.44
C ASN A 124 4.70 -19.64 -10.02
N ALA A 125 3.66 -20.17 -10.68
CA ALA A 125 2.27 -19.91 -10.31
C ALA A 125 1.93 -20.45 -8.89
N VAL A 126 2.53 -21.56 -8.48
CA VAL A 126 2.39 -22.08 -7.10
C VAL A 126 2.99 -21.11 -6.10
N VAL A 127 4.20 -20.58 -6.36
CA VAL A 127 4.86 -19.60 -5.48
C VAL A 127 4.06 -18.29 -5.42
N ASP A 128 3.60 -17.77 -6.57
CA ASP A 128 2.76 -16.56 -6.64
C ASP A 128 1.48 -16.72 -5.77
N SER A 129 0.84 -17.89 -5.88
CA SER A 129 -0.37 -18.20 -5.11
C SER A 129 -0.10 -18.34 -3.62
N ALA A 130 1.02 -18.97 -3.24
CA ALA A 130 1.43 -19.12 -1.84
C ALA A 130 1.74 -17.76 -1.21
N ILE A 131 2.49 -16.89 -1.88
CA ILE A 131 2.78 -15.53 -1.41
C ILE A 131 1.46 -14.77 -1.18
N THR A 132 0.55 -14.78 -2.16
CA THR A 132 -0.75 -14.09 -2.05
C THR A 132 -1.54 -14.62 -0.85
N ALA A 133 -1.75 -15.94 -0.76
CA ALA A 133 -2.56 -16.55 0.30
C ALA A 133 -1.95 -16.34 1.70
N ASP A 134 -0.62 -16.39 1.81
CA ASP A 134 0.05 -16.23 3.10
C ASP A 134 0.10 -14.76 3.56
N PHE A 135 0.17 -13.79 2.64
CA PHE A 135 -0.09 -12.39 2.95
C PHE A 135 -1.52 -12.16 3.43
N GLU A 136 -2.53 -12.72 2.73
CA GLU A 136 -3.93 -12.62 3.14
C GLU A 136 -4.14 -13.19 4.54
N ALA A 137 -3.58 -14.36 4.82
CA ALA A 137 -3.66 -15.00 6.14
C ALA A 137 -2.96 -14.17 7.23
N LEU A 138 -1.84 -13.52 6.91
CA LEU A 138 -1.11 -12.66 7.85
C LEU A 138 -1.95 -11.42 8.20
N ILE A 139 -2.56 -10.77 7.20
CA ILE A 139 -3.48 -9.66 7.38
C ILE A 139 -4.65 -10.10 8.29
N ASP A 140 -5.28 -11.23 8.00
CA ASP A 140 -6.40 -11.76 8.79
C ASP A 140 -6.01 -12.00 10.25
N THR A 141 -4.80 -12.53 10.49
CA THR A 141 -4.30 -12.80 11.84
C THR A 141 -4.22 -11.52 12.67
N PHE A 142 -3.70 -10.43 12.12
CA PHE A 142 -3.69 -9.13 12.80
C PHE A 142 -5.10 -8.57 12.99
N GLN A 143 -5.95 -8.66 11.97
CA GLN A 143 -7.33 -8.14 12.03
C GLN A 143 -8.22 -8.84 13.06
N VAL A 144 -7.98 -10.12 13.34
CA VAL A 144 -8.70 -10.85 14.41
C VAL A 144 -8.34 -10.30 15.78
N LYS A 145 -7.07 -9.91 16.01
CA LYS A 145 -6.60 -9.51 17.35
C LYS A 145 -7.03 -8.10 17.74
N SER A 146 -6.80 -7.10 16.88
CA SER A 146 -7.00 -5.68 17.23
C SER A 146 -7.73 -4.86 16.17
N LYS A 147 -8.04 -5.45 15.01
CA LYS A 147 -8.64 -4.76 13.85
C LYS A 147 -7.86 -3.51 13.42
N PRO A 148 -6.54 -3.60 13.26
CA PRO A 148 -5.70 -2.47 12.96
C PRO A 148 -5.95 -1.90 11.56
N HIS A 149 -5.51 -0.66 11.34
CA HIS A 149 -5.25 -0.18 10.00
C HIS A 149 -4.04 -0.92 9.44
N VAL A 150 -4.23 -1.65 8.33
CA VAL A 150 -3.17 -2.46 7.72
C VAL A 150 -2.63 -1.79 6.48
N PHE A 151 -1.30 -1.66 6.44
CA PHE A 151 -0.53 -1.23 5.29
C PHE A 151 0.42 -2.37 4.89
N ILE A 152 0.32 -2.84 3.66
CA ILE A 152 1.30 -3.78 3.11
C ILE A 152 2.21 -3.05 2.14
N CYS A 153 3.49 -3.37 2.18
CA CYS A 153 4.49 -2.76 1.31
C CYS A 153 4.80 -3.68 0.13
N LEU A 154 4.79 -3.13 -1.09
CA LEU A 154 5.48 -3.77 -2.20
C LEU A 154 6.98 -3.69 -1.91
N ALA A 155 7.70 -4.80 -2.10
CA ALA A 155 9.14 -4.87 -1.85
C ALA A 155 9.87 -3.78 -2.67
N PRO A 156 10.85 -3.07 -2.08
CA PRO A 156 11.60 -2.03 -2.76
C PRO A 156 12.45 -2.59 -3.91
N TYR A 157 13.11 -1.72 -4.67
CA TYR A 157 14.14 -2.16 -5.60
C TYR A 157 15.24 -2.91 -4.85
N VAL A 158 15.61 -4.08 -5.34
CA VAL A 158 16.70 -4.91 -4.80
C VAL A 158 17.40 -5.64 -5.94
N ASN A 159 18.71 -5.79 -5.88
CA ASN A 159 19.42 -6.53 -6.92
C ASN A 159 20.74 -7.13 -6.42
N ASN A 160 20.67 -8.33 -5.88
CA ASN A 160 21.84 -9.10 -5.43
C ASN A 160 21.82 -10.50 -6.07
N VAL A 161 22.70 -10.71 -7.04
CA VAL A 161 22.79 -11.96 -7.82
C VAL A 161 23.26 -13.12 -6.95
N ASP A 162 24.20 -12.88 -6.03
CA ASP A 162 24.79 -13.92 -5.18
C ASP A 162 23.76 -14.49 -4.20
N TRP A 163 22.78 -13.69 -3.82
CA TRP A 163 21.69 -14.12 -2.94
C TRP A 163 20.43 -14.54 -3.67
N ASN A 164 20.43 -14.54 -5.01
CA ASN A 164 19.25 -14.77 -5.85
C ASN A 164 18.08 -13.82 -5.51
N ILE A 165 18.40 -12.60 -5.11
CA ILE A 165 17.43 -11.51 -4.89
C ILE A 165 17.51 -10.58 -6.09
N LEU A 166 16.63 -10.79 -7.08
CA LEU A 166 16.67 -10.09 -8.35
C LEU A 166 15.46 -9.15 -8.49
N ASP A 167 15.71 -7.90 -8.85
CA ASP A 167 14.66 -6.92 -9.10
C ASP A 167 13.65 -7.40 -10.14
N THR A 168 14.13 -8.04 -11.21
CA THR A 168 13.25 -8.60 -12.24
C THR A 168 12.27 -9.64 -11.71
N THR A 169 12.63 -10.41 -10.69
CA THR A 169 11.75 -11.36 -10.01
C THR A 169 10.77 -10.64 -9.10
N VAL A 170 11.26 -9.68 -8.33
CA VAL A 170 10.43 -8.86 -7.45
C VAL A 170 9.31 -8.17 -8.24
N VAL A 171 9.64 -7.47 -9.32
CA VAL A 171 8.67 -6.75 -10.16
C VAL A 171 7.68 -7.68 -10.88
N LYS A 172 8.15 -8.82 -11.37
CA LYS A 172 7.32 -9.69 -12.21
C LYS A 172 6.48 -10.68 -11.43
N ARG A 173 6.84 -10.98 -10.18
CA ARG A 173 6.25 -12.06 -9.39
C ARG A 173 5.82 -11.62 -8.02
N VAL A 174 6.77 -11.18 -7.19
CA VAL A 174 6.52 -10.90 -5.77
C VAL A 174 5.56 -9.72 -5.60
N ASN A 175 5.86 -8.56 -6.17
CA ASN A 175 5.04 -7.38 -6.02
C ASN A 175 3.62 -7.53 -6.60
N PRO A 176 3.39 -8.20 -7.76
CA PRO A 176 2.05 -8.55 -8.20
C PRO A 176 1.28 -9.46 -7.24
N ALA A 177 1.94 -10.41 -6.57
CA ALA A 177 1.30 -11.29 -5.58
C ALA A 177 0.90 -10.52 -4.32
N ILE A 178 1.78 -9.65 -3.82
CA ILE A 178 1.50 -8.75 -2.68
C ILE A 178 0.35 -7.80 -3.01
N LEU A 179 0.39 -7.15 -4.17
CA LEU A 179 -0.68 -6.23 -4.61
C LEU A 179 -2.03 -6.94 -4.68
N ARG A 180 -2.06 -8.18 -5.18
CA ARG A 180 -3.27 -9.01 -5.22
C ARG A 180 -3.81 -9.24 -3.81
N ALA A 181 -2.98 -9.68 -2.87
CA ALA A 181 -3.39 -9.87 -1.48
C ALA A 181 -3.99 -8.58 -0.88
N GLY A 182 -3.36 -7.42 -1.12
CA GLY A 182 -3.87 -6.12 -0.69
C GLY A 182 -5.23 -5.77 -1.26
N LEU A 183 -5.43 -6.04 -2.55
CA LEU A 183 -6.72 -5.83 -3.22
C LEU A 183 -7.78 -6.81 -2.71
N GLU A 184 -7.49 -8.11 -2.58
CA GLU A 184 -8.46 -9.10 -2.08
C GLU A 184 -8.89 -8.79 -0.64
N LYS A 185 -7.96 -8.36 0.23
CA LYS A 185 -8.25 -8.01 1.62
C LYS A 185 -8.76 -6.58 1.79
N GLY A 186 -8.67 -5.74 0.77
CA GLY A 186 -9.06 -4.33 0.84
C GLY A 186 -8.30 -3.58 1.93
N VAL A 187 -6.96 -3.70 1.93
CA VAL A 187 -6.04 -2.99 2.81
C VAL A 187 -5.17 -2.00 2.03
N ASN A 188 -4.54 -1.07 2.73
CA ASN A 188 -3.67 -0.07 2.12
C ASN A 188 -2.41 -0.73 1.53
N VAL A 189 -1.92 -0.20 0.41
CA VAL A 189 -0.71 -0.67 -0.27
C VAL A 189 0.26 0.49 -0.43
N ILE A 190 1.48 0.32 0.04
CA ILE A 190 2.60 1.26 -0.14
C ILE A 190 3.53 0.70 -1.22
N ASP A 191 3.65 1.40 -2.33
CA ASP A 191 4.59 1.03 -3.38
C ASP A 191 5.98 1.57 -3.08
N LEU A 192 6.76 0.82 -2.32
CA LEU A 192 8.16 1.17 -2.05
C LEU A 192 9.00 1.06 -3.33
N HIS A 193 8.68 0.12 -4.23
CA HIS A 193 9.49 -0.12 -5.44
C HIS A 193 9.60 1.11 -6.34
N SER A 194 8.51 1.85 -6.53
CA SER A 194 8.49 3.04 -7.39
C SER A 194 9.12 4.28 -6.75
N ARG A 195 9.37 4.24 -5.44
CA ARG A 195 9.83 5.41 -4.67
C ARG A 195 11.18 5.21 -3.99
N PHE A 196 11.69 3.99 -3.97
CA PHE A 196 12.92 3.63 -3.32
C PHE A 196 13.75 2.72 -4.23
N SER A 197 14.70 3.30 -4.96
CA SER A 197 15.49 2.59 -5.96
C SER A 197 16.95 3.03 -5.97
N ALA A 198 17.87 2.05 -5.95
CA ALA A 198 19.31 2.30 -6.12
C ALA A 198 19.65 2.90 -7.51
N LEU A 199 18.77 2.76 -8.49
CA LEU A 199 18.95 3.35 -9.83
C LEU A 199 18.72 4.87 -9.80
N GLU A 200 17.93 5.36 -8.85
CA GLU A 200 17.65 6.78 -8.65
C GLU A 200 18.64 7.39 -7.66
N ASN A 201 18.88 6.71 -6.54
CA ASN A 201 19.84 7.15 -5.52
C ASN A 201 20.58 5.96 -4.90
N PRO A 202 21.80 5.66 -5.37
CA PRO A 202 22.62 4.56 -4.81
C PRO A 202 22.98 4.75 -3.34
N SER A 203 23.05 5.99 -2.80
CA SER A 203 23.42 6.25 -1.41
C SER A 203 22.35 5.75 -0.42
N TRP A 204 21.14 5.46 -0.87
CA TRP A 204 20.09 4.87 -0.05
C TRP A 204 20.33 3.39 0.30
N TYR A 205 21.31 2.75 -0.33
CA TYR A 205 21.59 1.33 -0.15
C TYR A 205 22.99 1.09 0.42
N LEU A 206 23.14 -0.02 1.12
CA LEU A 206 24.44 -0.63 1.38
C LEU A 206 25.00 -1.24 0.09
N ASP A 207 26.26 -1.63 0.09
CA ASP A 207 26.95 -2.20 -1.09
C ASP A 207 26.27 -3.47 -1.64
N ASP A 208 25.45 -4.13 -0.83
CA ASP A 208 24.72 -5.35 -1.22
C ASP A 208 23.49 -5.08 -2.12
N ILE A 209 23.09 -3.82 -2.29
CA ILE A 209 21.91 -3.39 -3.08
C ILE A 209 20.61 -4.14 -2.69
N VAL A 210 20.50 -4.52 -1.43
CA VAL A 210 19.29 -5.10 -0.81
C VAL A 210 18.90 -4.31 0.42
N HIS A 211 19.87 -3.99 1.27
CA HIS A 211 19.61 -3.35 2.54
C HIS A 211 19.77 -1.82 2.43
N PRO A 212 18.84 -1.08 3.02
CA PRO A 212 18.96 0.38 3.10
C PRO A 212 20.18 0.80 3.92
N SER A 213 20.84 1.87 3.49
CA SER A 213 21.74 2.64 4.35
C SER A 213 20.95 3.39 5.43
N VAL A 214 21.61 4.08 6.34
CA VAL A 214 20.95 4.96 7.34
C VAL A 214 20.09 6.04 6.66
N GLU A 215 20.63 6.67 5.60
CA GLU A 215 19.89 7.64 4.79
C GLU A 215 18.68 6.98 4.10
N GLY A 216 18.86 5.79 3.54
CA GLY A 216 17.79 5.02 2.91
C GLY A 216 16.70 4.61 3.91
N ALA A 217 17.06 4.17 5.11
CA ALA A 217 16.10 3.83 6.15
C ALA A 217 15.25 5.04 6.57
N LYS A 218 15.86 6.23 6.66
CA LYS A 218 15.12 7.47 6.89
C LYS A 218 14.17 7.77 5.74
N HIS A 219 14.60 7.62 4.49
CA HIS A 219 13.74 7.85 3.33
C HIS A 219 12.59 6.84 3.24
N LEU A 220 12.80 5.57 3.60
CA LEU A 220 11.72 4.59 3.74
C LEU A 220 10.69 5.03 4.80
N ALA A 221 11.16 5.54 5.94
CA ALA A 221 10.27 6.08 6.97
C ALA A 221 9.44 7.26 6.45
N GLU A 222 10.02 8.17 5.67
CA GLU A 222 9.34 9.29 5.04
C GLU A 222 8.21 8.83 4.08
N ILE A 223 8.49 7.79 3.27
CA ILE A 223 7.49 7.20 2.37
C ILE A 223 6.34 6.59 3.17
N VAL A 224 6.64 5.80 4.20
CA VAL A 224 5.62 5.17 5.05
C VAL A 224 4.80 6.23 5.78
N TYR A 225 5.46 7.18 6.42
CA TYR A 225 4.82 8.28 7.13
C TYR A 225 3.84 9.06 6.24
N ALA A 226 4.26 9.42 5.02
CA ALA A 226 3.38 10.12 4.07
C ALA A 226 2.11 9.32 3.74
N HIS A 227 2.17 7.98 3.69
CA HIS A 227 1.00 7.14 3.47
C HIS A 227 0.08 7.07 4.69
N LEU A 228 0.63 7.05 5.90
CA LEU A 228 -0.16 7.08 7.13
C LEU A 228 -1.00 8.38 7.20
N GLN A 229 -0.44 9.51 6.77
CA GLN A 229 -1.16 10.80 6.75
C GLN A 229 -2.30 10.87 5.71
N MET A 230 -2.37 9.93 4.76
CA MET A 230 -3.41 9.88 3.72
C MET A 230 -4.67 9.10 4.12
N ASP A 231 -4.73 8.52 5.33
CA ASP A 231 -5.86 7.66 5.77
C ASP A 231 -7.15 8.45 6.10
N THR A 232 -7.28 9.66 5.56
CA THR A 232 -8.45 10.56 5.74
C THR A 232 -9.38 10.58 4.53
N LEU A 233 -9.17 9.72 3.54
CA LEU A 233 -10.01 9.69 2.34
C LEU A 233 -11.39 9.09 2.63
N HIS A 234 -12.45 9.74 2.15
CA HIS A 234 -13.83 9.31 2.38
C HIS A 234 -14.63 9.15 1.09
N VAL A 235 -15.53 8.17 1.09
CA VAL A 235 -16.58 8.03 0.08
C VAL A 235 -17.66 9.07 0.34
N THR A 236 -18.17 9.70 -0.71
CA THR A 236 -19.37 10.55 -0.64
C THR A 236 -20.58 9.82 -1.23
N GLN A 237 -21.79 10.17 -0.76
CA GLN A 237 -23.04 9.56 -1.23
C GLN A 237 -24.00 10.65 -1.72
N ASP A 238 -24.61 10.39 -2.88
CA ASP A 238 -25.73 11.15 -3.42
C ASP A 238 -26.82 10.17 -3.88
N GLY A 239 -27.90 10.09 -3.12
CA GLY A 239 -28.95 9.10 -3.30
C GLY A 239 -28.42 7.67 -3.29
N SER A 240 -28.56 6.95 -4.40
CA SER A 240 -28.04 5.60 -4.59
C SER A 240 -26.62 5.56 -5.19
N MET A 241 -26.03 6.70 -5.47
CA MET A 241 -24.69 6.78 -6.05
C MET A 241 -23.65 7.08 -5.00
N LEU A 242 -22.64 6.22 -4.91
CA LEU A 242 -21.42 6.46 -4.15
C LEU A 242 -20.36 7.01 -5.09
N LYS A 243 -19.57 7.97 -4.59
CA LYS A 243 -18.45 8.54 -5.31
C LYS A 243 -17.17 8.36 -4.50
N ALA A 244 -16.14 7.81 -5.15
CA ALA A 244 -14.80 7.68 -4.60
C ALA A 244 -14.12 9.05 -4.48
N PRO A 245 -13.16 9.23 -3.57
CA PRO A 245 -12.27 10.38 -3.57
C PRO A 245 -11.42 10.40 -4.86
N LYS A 246 -10.83 11.55 -5.15
CA LYS A 246 -10.00 11.75 -6.35
C LYS A 246 -8.84 10.74 -6.38
N GLY A 247 -8.63 10.11 -7.56
CA GLY A 247 -7.56 9.15 -7.78
C GLY A 247 -7.52 8.62 -9.21
N PHE A 248 -6.68 7.60 -9.45
CA PHE A 248 -6.35 7.09 -10.79
C PHE A 248 -6.85 5.68 -11.09
N GLY A 249 -7.38 4.98 -10.08
CA GLY A 249 -7.91 3.63 -10.25
C GLY A 249 -8.61 3.19 -8.98
N PHE A 250 -9.73 2.49 -9.13
CA PHE A 250 -10.65 2.20 -8.06
C PHE A 250 -10.92 0.71 -7.96
N GLN A 251 -11.26 0.23 -6.76
CA GLN A 251 -11.82 -1.08 -6.49
C GLN A 251 -12.76 -0.97 -5.31
N TRP A 252 -14.03 -1.29 -5.54
CA TRP A 252 -15.06 -1.20 -4.52
C TRP A 252 -15.20 -2.49 -3.71
N TYR A 253 -15.66 -2.32 -2.48
CA TYR A 253 -15.93 -3.41 -1.54
C TYR A 253 -17.28 -3.17 -0.85
N LYS A 254 -17.97 -4.27 -0.53
CA LYS A 254 -19.17 -4.27 0.30
C LYS A 254 -19.00 -5.29 1.44
N ASP A 255 -19.26 -4.87 2.69
CA ASP A 255 -19.17 -5.72 3.88
C ASP A 255 -17.84 -6.50 3.98
N GLY A 256 -16.74 -5.81 3.61
CA GLY A 256 -15.39 -6.36 3.58
C GLY A 256 -15.05 -7.25 2.39
N ARG A 257 -16.00 -7.48 1.46
CA ARG A 257 -15.79 -8.33 0.27
C ARG A 257 -15.57 -7.46 -0.97
N LEU A 258 -14.63 -7.84 -1.78
CA LEU A 258 -14.38 -7.23 -3.08
C LEU A 258 -15.61 -7.35 -3.98
N LEU A 259 -15.98 -6.25 -4.63
CA LEU A 259 -17.02 -6.22 -5.67
C LEU A 259 -16.33 -6.37 -7.02
N ASP A 260 -16.35 -7.58 -7.57
CA ASP A 260 -15.67 -7.90 -8.82
C ASP A 260 -16.19 -7.05 -9.98
N GLY A 261 -15.28 -6.44 -10.73
CA GLY A 261 -15.57 -5.57 -11.85
C GLY A 261 -16.03 -4.15 -11.49
N ASP A 262 -16.28 -3.82 -10.22
CA ASP A 262 -16.64 -2.47 -9.80
C ASP A 262 -15.37 -1.61 -9.58
N THR A 263 -14.89 -1.04 -10.69
CA THR A 263 -13.59 -0.31 -10.77
C THR A 263 -13.75 1.13 -11.27
N LEU A 264 -14.96 1.67 -11.29
CA LEU A 264 -15.22 3.05 -11.69
C LEU A 264 -15.16 4.00 -10.49
N GLU A 265 -14.98 5.30 -10.74
CA GLU A 265 -15.00 6.36 -9.72
C GLU A 265 -16.32 6.39 -8.95
N THR A 266 -17.42 5.96 -9.58
CA THR A 266 -18.74 5.92 -8.97
C THR A 266 -19.29 4.50 -8.92
N LEU A 267 -20.07 4.21 -7.87
CA LEU A 267 -20.77 2.93 -7.68
C LEU A 267 -22.24 3.21 -7.41
N THR A 268 -23.15 2.63 -8.22
CA THR A 268 -24.59 2.64 -7.91
C THR A 268 -24.91 1.48 -6.97
N VAL A 269 -25.41 1.79 -5.78
CA VAL A 269 -25.76 0.79 -4.77
C VAL A 269 -27.25 0.48 -4.80
N SER A 270 -27.57 -0.82 -4.67
CA SER A 270 -28.94 -1.36 -4.68
C SER A 270 -29.31 -2.03 -3.36
N SER A 271 -28.45 -1.98 -2.37
CA SER A 271 -28.67 -2.66 -1.08
C SER A 271 -27.88 -1.97 0.03
N VAL A 272 -28.39 -2.08 1.25
CA VAL A 272 -27.72 -1.64 2.48
C VAL A 272 -26.41 -2.39 2.69
N GLY A 273 -25.49 -1.79 3.43
CA GLY A 273 -24.21 -2.41 3.77
C GLY A 273 -23.11 -1.39 3.97
N LYS A 274 -21.92 -1.87 4.35
CA LYS A 274 -20.73 -1.05 4.55
C LYS A 274 -19.88 -1.06 3.28
N TYR A 275 -19.80 0.09 2.63
CA TYR A 275 -19.05 0.26 1.39
C TYR A 275 -17.76 1.02 1.62
N LYS A 276 -16.68 0.56 1.01
CA LYS A 276 -15.38 1.25 0.97
C LYS A 276 -14.77 1.11 -0.43
N VAL A 277 -13.81 1.95 -0.75
CA VAL A 277 -13.09 1.90 -2.02
C VAL A 277 -11.59 1.97 -1.80
N SER A 278 -10.84 1.12 -2.51
CA SER A 278 -9.40 1.24 -2.67
C SER A 278 -9.11 2.16 -3.83
N VAL A 279 -8.35 3.21 -3.59
CA VAL A 279 -8.01 4.26 -4.57
C VAL A 279 -6.53 4.27 -4.84
N LYS A 280 -6.14 4.18 -6.10
CA LYS A 280 -4.76 4.41 -6.53
C LYS A 280 -4.48 5.92 -6.45
N ILE A 281 -3.53 6.31 -5.60
CA ILE A 281 -3.30 7.72 -5.25
C ILE A 281 -2.36 8.46 -6.19
N ASP A 282 -1.58 7.74 -6.99
CA ASP A 282 -0.58 8.29 -7.92
C ASP A 282 -0.63 7.50 -9.24
N GLU A 283 -0.58 8.20 -10.37
CA GLU A 283 -0.65 7.57 -11.70
C GLU A 283 0.54 6.63 -11.97
N LYS A 284 1.73 6.97 -11.45
CA LYS A 284 2.99 6.26 -11.72
C LYS A 284 3.28 5.14 -10.71
N SER A 285 2.70 5.20 -9.52
CA SER A 285 2.89 4.26 -8.42
C SER A 285 1.73 3.27 -8.35
N LEU A 286 1.94 2.13 -7.72
CA LEU A 286 0.90 1.16 -7.38
C LEU A 286 0.33 1.37 -5.98
N SER A 287 0.73 2.45 -5.29
CA SER A 287 0.23 2.80 -3.96
C SER A 287 -1.28 3.00 -3.96
N ARG A 288 -1.95 2.45 -2.96
CA ARG A 288 -3.40 2.52 -2.80
C ARG A 288 -3.77 2.83 -1.36
N ILE A 289 -4.74 3.71 -1.21
CA ILE A 289 -5.37 3.99 0.09
C ILE A 289 -6.79 3.45 0.06
N VAL A 290 -7.22 2.82 1.13
CA VAL A 290 -8.57 2.30 1.32
C VAL A 290 -9.33 3.24 2.24
N THR A 291 -10.47 3.73 1.77
CA THR A 291 -11.32 4.64 2.55
C THR A 291 -11.89 3.97 3.79
N ALA A 292 -12.23 4.77 4.80
CA ALA A 292 -13.09 4.30 5.86
C ALA A 292 -14.43 3.78 5.27
N PRO A 293 -15.04 2.75 5.88
CA PRO A 293 -16.33 2.24 5.41
C PRO A 293 -17.44 3.29 5.58
N LEU A 294 -18.22 3.50 4.51
CA LEU A 294 -19.47 4.25 4.56
C LEU A 294 -20.63 3.29 4.81
N ASP A 295 -21.41 3.52 5.85
CA ASP A 295 -22.59 2.71 6.16
C ASP A 295 -23.80 3.22 5.37
N VAL A 296 -24.16 2.52 4.31
CA VAL A 296 -25.34 2.82 3.48
C VAL A 296 -26.57 2.22 4.13
N GLN A 297 -27.41 3.09 4.69
CA GLN A 297 -28.71 2.74 5.25
C GLN A 297 -29.77 2.62 4.13
N GLU A 298 -31.02 2.29 4.46
CA GLU A 298 -32.10 2.17 3.48
C GLU A 298 -32.19 3.39 2.55
N THR A 299 -32.08 3.15 1.26
CA THR A 299 -32.25 4.17 0.23
C THR A 299 -33.70 4.12 -0.26
N THR A 300 -34.50 5.07 0.20
CA THR A 300 -35.86 5.25 -0.36
C THR A 300 -35.74 5.70 -1.81
N GLY A 301 -36.06 4.79 -2.76
CA GLY A 301 -36.14 5.15 -4.19
C GLY A 301 -35.35 4.26 -5.18
N LEU A 302 -34.77 3.16 -4.74
CA LEU A 302 -34.04 2.26 -5.66
C LEU A 302 -34.98 1.49 -6.58
N LYS A 303 -35.05 1.90 -7.85
CA LYS A 303 -35.50 1.01 -8.94
C LYS A 303 -34.30 0.20 -9.45
N PRO A 304 -34.41 -1.14 -9.63
CA PRO A 304 -33.33 -1.92 -10.21
C PRO A 304 -33.05 -1.44 -11.64
N ASN A 305 -31.82 -1.05 -11.93
CA ASN A 305 -31.44 -0.61 -13.27
C ASN A 305 -31.11 -1.85 -14.11
N ALA A 306 -31.97 -2.13 -15.14
CA ALA A 306 -31.86 -3.29 -16.02
C ALA A 306 -30.64 -3.30 -16.96
N HIS A 307 -29.80 -2.26 -16.93
CA HIS A 307 -28.66 -2.11 -17.86
C HIS A 307 -27.27 -2.43 -17.29
N ALA A 308 -27.16 -2.93 -16.05
CA ALA A 308 -25.85 -3.20 -15.43
C ALA A 308 -25.10 -4.39 -16.06
N GLY A 309 -25.77 -5.28 -16.77
CA GLY A 309 -25.16 -6.49 -17.36
C GLY A 309 -24.30 -6.24 -18.60
N GLU A 310 -24.72 -5.34 -19.48
CA GLU A 310 -24.01 -5.11 -20.76
C GLU A 310 -22.75 -4.26 -20.66
N MET A 311 -22.64 -3.38 -19.64
CA MET A 311 -21.43 -2.59 -19.43
C MET A 311 -20.31 -3.37 -18.74
N ARG A 312 -20.62 -4.44 -17.98
CA ARG A 312 -19.62 -5.27 -17.28
C ARG A 312 -18.69 -6.00 -18.24
N GLU A 313 -19.19 -6.60 -19.31
CA GLU A 313 -18.36 -7.32 -20.30
C GLU A 313 -17.41 -6.39 -21.09
N LYS A 314 -17.85 -5.17 -21.40
CA LYS A 314 -17.03 -4.21 -22.15
C LYS A 314 -15.91 -3.59 -21.30
N SER A 315 -16.11 -3.39 -19.98
CA SER A 315 -15.12 -2.85 -19.06
C SER A 315 -13.99 -3.84 -18.79
N PHE A 316 -14.32 -5.12 -18.58
CA PHE A 316 -13.31 -6.17 -18.36
C PHE A 316 -12.42 -6.39 -19.59
N ALA A 317 -13.03 -6.38 -20.80
CA ALA A 317 -12.28 -6.50 -22.06
C ALA A 317 -11.34 -5.30 -22.31
N ASN A 318 -11.73 -4.08 -21.89
CA ASN A 318 -10.92 -2.88 -22.03
C ASN A 318 -9.77 -2.83 -20.99
N SER A 319 -10.00 -3.27 -19.76
CA SER A 319 -8.97 -3.36 -18.72
C SER A 319 -7.87 -4.36 -19.12
N LEU A 320 -8.24 -5.51 -19.68
CA LEU A 320 -7.31 -6.50 -20.22
C LEU A 320 -6.56 -6.00 -21.48
N ARG A 321 -7.18 -5.15 -22.30
CA ARG A 321 -6.50 -4.52 -23.45
C ARG A 321 -5.50 -3.46 -23.02
N GLN A 322 -5.79 -2.64 -22.01
CA GLN A 322 -4.88 -1.63 -21.50
C GLN A 322 -3.66 -2.26 -20.80
N SER A 323 -3.85 -3.36 -20.06
CA SER A 323 -2.72 -4.08 -19.45
C SER A 323 -1.81 -4.75 -20.50
N LYS A 324 -2.36 -5.19 -21.64
CA LYS A 324 -1.58 -5.76 -22.75
C LYS A 324 -0.81 -4.73 -23.58
N GLN A 325 -1.20 -3.48 -23.58
CA GLN A 325 -0.52 -2.43 -24.35
C GLN A 325 0.83 -1.98 -23.74
N HIS A 326 1.09 -2.30 -22.48
CA HIS A 326 2.33 -1.93 -21.80
C HIS A 326 3.44 -2.99 -21.85
N PHE A 327 3.15 -4.19 -22.40
CA PHE A 327 4.09 -5.29 -22.49
C PHE A 327 4.04 -5.91 -23.89
N ASP A 328 5.21 -6.27 -24.45
CA ASP A 328 5.28 -7.06 -25.69
C ASP A 328 4.80 -8.51 -25.47
N ALA A 329 4.61 -9.25 -26.56
CA ALA A 329 4.22 -10.67 -26.53
C ALA A 329 5.17 -11.59 -25.73
N ARG A 330 6.29 -11.07 -25.24
CA ARG A 330 7.29 -11.74 -24.39
C ARG A 330 7.34 -11.14 -22.98
N GLY A 331 6.35 -10.30 -22.58
CA GLY A 331 6.25 -9.73 -21.24
C GLY A 331 7.27 -8.62 -20.91
N ARG A 332 7.78 -7.89 -21.91
CA ARG A 332 8.76 -6.82 -21.74
C ARG A 332 8.09 -5.45 -21.81
N ALA A 333 8.41 -4.57 -20.88
CA ALA A 333 7.93 -3.17 -20.89
C ALA A 333 8.53 -2.41 -22.11
N LEU A 334 7.67 -1.89 -22.97
CA LEU A 334 8.07 -1.37 -24.28
C LEU A 334 8.88 -0.06 -24.27
N GLU A 335 8.92 0.70 -23.20
CA GLU A 335 9.44 2.08 -23.26
C GLU A 335 10.76 2.34 -22.52
N LYS A 336 11.14 1.56 -21.52
CA LYS A 336 12.36 1.81 -20.74
C LYS A 336 13.64 1.12 -21.28
N GLN A 337 13.54 0.09 -22.12
CA GLN A 337 14.73 -0.64 -22.58
C GLN A 337 15.65 0.14 -23.54
N ARG A 338 15.14 1.12 -24.28
CA ARG A 338 15.99 1.91 -25.21
C ARG A 338 16.99 2.86 -24.52
N LYS A 339 16.75 3.22 -23.25
CA LYS A 339 17.62 4.12 -22.51
C LYS A 339 18.79 3.41 -21.82
N TYR A 340 18.61 2.14 -21.45
CA TYR A 340 19.60 1.39 -20.68
C TYR A 340 20.66 0.67 -21.53
N GLN A 341 20.34 0.26 -22.78
CA GLN A 341 21.35 -0.33 -23.67
C GLN A 341 22.47 0.64 -24.08
N LYS A 342 22.26 1.94 -23.95
CA LYS A 342 23.29 2.96 -24.25
C LYS A 342 24.31 3.20 -23.14
N ILE A 343 24.07 2.71 -21.93
CA ILE A 343 24.94 2.93 -20.75
C ILE A 343 25.96 1.83 -20.58
N TYR A 344 25.69 0.62 -21.08
CA TYR A 344 26.57 -0.55 -20.92
C TYR A 344 27.30 -1.01 -22.21
N SER A 345 27.29 -0.20 -23.26
CA SER A 345 28.02 -0.43 -24.50
C SER A 345 29.16 0.58 -24.72
N LYS A 346 29.79 1.02 -23.62
CA LYS A 346 31.08 1.75 -23.68
C LYS A 346 32.04 1.15 -22.68
#